data_31b113ce3d3bbf521bbf639e6eddc22c
#
_entry.id   31b113ce3d3bbf521bbf639e6eddc22c
#
_cell.length_a   1.000
_cell.length_b   1.000
_cell.length_c   1.000
_cell.angle_alpha   90.00
_cell.angle_beta   90.00
_cell.angle_gamma   90.00
#
_symmetry.space_group_name_H-M   'P 1'
#
loop_
_entity.id
_entity.type
_entity.pdbx_description
1 polymer ?
#
loop_
_entity_poly.entity_id
_entity_poly.type
_entity_poly.pdbx_seq_one_letter_code
_entity_poly.pdbx_strand_id
1 'polypeptide(L)'
;SEMCIRDRPLAIGMLGASEVIKPDKLSRYLLMGELSLDGSLQPIKGALPIAIKARELGFEGIIIPRQNTREAAVVNNLKVYGAKNLKEVIEFFNDKQELELVHVDTRKEFYTRQNDFDLDFSDVKGQENVKRALEVAAAGGHNILLIGAPGSGKSMLAKRLPSILPPLTLGESLETTKIHSVAGKLEQESGLISKRPFRAPHHTISTVAMTCLLYTSPSPRD
;
A
#
# COMPACT_ATOMS: atom_id res chain seq x y z
N SER A 1 1.06 -4.55 -19.83
CA SER A 1 2.18 -3.83 -20.42
C SER A 1 3.32 -3.80 -19.40
N GLU A 2 4.17 -4.84 -19.42
CA GLU A 2 5.31 -4.99 -18.48
C GLU A 2 6.54 -4.14 -18.85
N MET A 3 6.41 -3.29 -19.87
CA MET A 3 7.54 -2.59 -20.48
C MET A 3 7.95 -1.29 -19.77
N CYS A 4 7.04 -0.68 -19.02
CA CYS A 4 7.21 0.71 -18.56
C CYS A 4 8.06 0.92 -17.30
N ILE A 5 8.19 -0.05 -16.40
CA ILE A 5 8.93 0.13 -15.13
C ILE A 5 10.44 0.32 -15.37
N ARG A 6 10.98 -0.20 -16.48
CA ARG A 6 12.40 -0.13 -16.82
C ARG A 6 12.80 1.12 -17.62
N ASP A 7 11.85 1.85 -18.18
CA ASP A 7 12.12 2.96 -19.10
C ASP A 7 12.85 4.11 -18.42
N ARG A 8 12.51 4.42 -17.16
CA ARG A 8 13.16 5.49 -16.42
C ARG A 8 14.60 5.17 -16.02
N PRO A 9 14.94 4.00 -15.44
CA PRO A 9 16.34 3.63 -15.21
C PRO A 9 17.18 3.64 -16.47
N LEU A 10 16.62 3.20 -17.60
CA LEU A 10 17.29 3.23 -18.90
C LEU A 10 17.53 4.66 -19.40
N ALA A 11 16.52 5.54 -19.33
CA ALA A 11 16.64 6.94 -19.71
C ALA A 11 17.70 7.66 -18.88
N ILE A 12 17.69 7.48 -17.56
CA ILE A 12 18.70 8.06 -16.65
C ILE A 12 20.09 7.46 -16.90
N GLY A 13 20.18 6.16 -17.17
CA GLY A 13 21.43 5.50 -17.53
C GLY A 13 22.03 6.06 -18.81
N MET A 14 21.21 6.28 -19.84
CA MET A 14 21.64 6.91 -21.10
C MET A 14 22.09 8.37 -20.88
N LEU A 15 21.39 9.13 -20.05
CA LEU A 15 21.77 10.50 -19.70
C LEU A 15 23.07 10.56 -18.89
N GLY A 16 23.31 9.56 -18.03
CA GLY A 16 24.57 9.41 -17.31
C GLY A 16 25.72 9.05 -18.25
N ALA A 17 25.51 8.13 -19.20
CA ALA A 17 26.50 7.77 -20.21
C ALA A 17 26.82 8.91 -21.18
N SER A 18 25.88 9.84 -21.41
CA SER A 18 26.05 11.04 -22.24
C SER A 18 26.61 12.24 -21.47
N GLU A 19 27.04 12.04 -20.21
CA GLU A 19 27.57 13.09 -19.32
C GLU A 19 26.60 14.26 -19.03
N VAL A 20 25.32 14.08 -19.31
CA VAL A 20 24.27 15.07 -19.00
C VAL A 20 23.98 15.09 -17.50
N ILE A 21 24.22 13.98 -16.83
CA ILE A 21 24.06 13.80 -15.38
C ILE A 21 25.40 13.35 -14.79
N LYS A 22 25.75 13.90 -13.62
CA LYS A 22 26.96 13.48 -12.89
C LYS A 22 26.80 12.02 -12.41
N PRO A 23 27.67 11.09 -12.84
CA PRO A 23 27.51 9.67 -12.56
C PRO A 23 27.78 9.30 -11.09
N ASP A 24 28.52 10.10 -10.35
CA ASP A 24 29.05 9.78 -9.02
C ASP A 24 27.96 9.44 -7.99
N LYS A 25 26.77 10.04 -8.15
CA LYS A 25 25.63 9.80 -7.25
C LYS A 25 24.69 8.68 -7.73
N LEU A 26 24.73 8.31 -9.02
CA LEU A 26 23.76 7.37 -9.61
C LEU A 26 23.75 6.00 -8.93
N SER A 27 24.93 5.48 -8.61
CA SER A 27 25.08 4.16 -7.98
C SER A 27 24.56 4.09 -6.55
N ARG A 28 24.36 5.23 -5.89
CA ARG A 28 23.91 5.34 -4.50
C ARG A 28 22.39 5.36 -4.34
N TYR A 29 21.67 5.65 -5.43
CA TYR A 29 20.20 5.81 -5.41
C TYR A 29 19.52 4.81 -6.34
N LEU A 30 18.48 4.17 -5.83
CA LEU A 30 17.58 3.35 -6.66
C LEU A 30 16.54 4.25 -7.31
N LEU A 31 16.37 4.11 -8.63
CA LEU A 31 15.42 4.90 -9.42
C LEU A 31 14.28 3.99 -9.91
N MET A 32 13.05 4.31 -9.54
CA MET A 32 11.88 3.57 -9.97
C MET A 32 10.75 4.52 -10.37
N GLY A 33 10.00 4.16 -11.41
CA GLY A 33 8.87 4.95 -11.90
C GLY A 33 8.55 4.60 -13.35
N GLU A 34 7.32 4.78 -13.74
CA GLU A 34 6.88 4.73 -15.13
C GLU A 34 7.03 6.12 -15.75
N LEU A 35 7.68 6.22 -16.90
CA LEU A 35 7.93 7.47 -17.59
C LEU A 35 6.92 7.65 -18.72
N SER A 36 6.12 8.71 -18.64
CA SER A 36 5.21 9.11 -19.72
C SER A 36 5.96 9.88 -20.82
N LEU A 37 5.36 9.94 -22.01
CA LEU A 37 5.92 10.66 -23.16
C LEU A 37 6.11 12.15 -22.94
N ASP A 38 5.35 12.74 -22.04
CA ASP A 38 5.46 14.16 -21.62
C ASP A 38 6.56 14.39 -20.57
N GLY A 39 7.28 13.34 -20.16
CA GLY A 39 8.31 13.39 -19.13
C GLY A 39 7.78 13.31 -17.70
N SER A 40 6.48 13.15 -17.50
CA SER A 40 5.89 12.96 -16.16
C SER A 40 6.14 11.54 -15.63
N LEU A 41 6.18 11.42 -14.29
CA LEU A 41 6.38 10.16 -13.61
C LEU A 41 5.05 9.62 -13.09
N GLN A 42 4.67 8.45 -13.57
CA GLN A 42 3.46 7.76 -13.17
C GLN A 42 3.70 6.83 -11.98
N PRO A 43 2.69 6.62 -11.13
CA PRO A 43 2.80 5.76 -9.95
C PRO A 43 3.06 4.32 -10.35
N ILE A 44 3.83 3.63 -9.50
CA ILE A 44 4.16 2.21 -9.64
C ILE A 44 3.45 1.37 -8.58
N LYS A 45 3.28 0.10 -8.87
CA LYS A 45 2.83 -0.89 -7.89
C LYS A 45 4.03 -1.51 -7.18
N GLY A 46 3.88 -1.83 -5.90
CA GLY A 46 4.93 -2.50 -5.15
C GLY A 46 6.07 -1.59 -4.69
N ALA A 47 5.82 -0.30 -4.43
CA ALA A 47 6.85 0.62 -3.96
C ALA A 47 7.42 0.21 -2.60
N LEU A 48 6.60 -0.31 -1.68
CA LEU A 48 7.06 -0.77 -0.35
C LEU A 48 8.05 -1.96 -0.42
N PRO A 49 7.74 -3.09 -1.08
CA PRO A 49 8.72 -4.18 -1.20
C PRO A 49 9.99 -3.77 -1.95
N ILE A 50 9.90 -2.88 -2.93
CA ILE A 50 11.06 -2.31 -3.62
C ILE A 50 11.93 -1.49 -2.65
N ALA A 51 11.32 -0.62 -1.83
CA ALA A 51 12.03 0.17 -0.84
C ALA A 51 12.71 -0.69 0.23
N ILE A 52 12.04 -1.76 0.69
CA ILE A 52 12.64 -2.73 1.61
C ILE A 52 13.88 -3.36 0.98
N LYS A 53 13.78 -3.80 -0.28
CA LYS A 53 14.91 -4.41 -0.99
C LYS A 53 16.05 -3.42 -1.25
N ALA A 54 15.74 -2.17 -1.57
CA ALA A 54 16.73 -1.11 -1.73
C ALA A 54 17.55 -0.91 -0.44
N ARG A 55 16.89 -0.88 0.71
CA ARG A 55 17.58 -0.80 2.01
C ARG A 55 18.47 -2.01 2.28
N GLU A 56 17.99 -3.23 1.99
CA GLU A 56 18.79 -4.46 2.17
C GLU A 56 20.03 -4.48 1.29
N LEU A 57 19.95 -3.92 0.08
CA LEU A 57 21.05 -3.80 -0.85
C LEU A 57 22.01 -2.64 -0.53
N GLY A 58 21.73 -1.85 0.52
CA GLY A 58 22.61 -0.77 0.98
C GLY A 58 22.53 0.52 0.17
N PHE A 59 21.44 0.75 -0.59
CA PHE A 59 21.23 2.05 -1.23
C PHE A 59 21.01 3.15 -0.17
N GLU A 60 21.54 4.34 -0.43
CA GLU A 60 21.32 5.51 0.45
C GLU A 60 19.90 6.02 0.38
N GLY A 61 19.28 5.92 -0.78
CA GLY A 61 17.93 6.38 -1.00
C GLY A 61 17.28 5.82 -2.25
N ILE A 62 16.01 6.12 -2.36
CA ILE A 62 15.18 5.77 -3.50
C ILE A 62 14.51 7.04 -4.04
N ILE A 63 14.48 7.18 -5.36
CA ILE A 63 13.77 8.25 -6.06
C ILE A 63 12.61 7.62 -6.82
N ILE A 64 11.38 8.00 -6.45
CA ILE A 64 10.15 7.41 -6.95
C ILE A 64 9.11 8.49 -7.28
N PRO A 65 8.02 8.13 -7.99
CA PRO A 65 6.91 9.05 -8.20
C PRO A 65 6.36 9.57 -6.87
N ARG A 66 5.97 10.85 -6.83
CA ARG A 66 5.50 11.52 -5.61
C ARG A 66 4.34 10.80 -4.94
N GLN A 67 3.45 10.17 -5.72
CA GLN A 67 2.31 9.41 -5.22
C GLN A 67 2.70 8.16 -4.40
N ASN A 68 3.88 7.60 -4.63
CA ASN A 68 4.38 6.42 -3.93
C ASN A 68 5.25 6.73 -2.71
N THR A 69 5.57 8.00 -2.46
CA THR A 69 6.56 8.36 -1.43
C THR A 69 6.13 7.96 -0.02
N ARG A 70 4.86 8.14 0.34
CA ARG A 70 4.36 7.77 1.69
C ARG A 70 4.45 6.27 1.93
N GLU A 71 4.14 5.47 0.91
CA GLU A 71 4.25 4.01 0.95
C GLU A 71 5.71 3.56 1.18
N ALA A 72 6.66 4.12 0.43
CA ALA A 72 8.07 3.77 0.55
C ALA A 72 8.72 4.33 1.83
N ALA A 73 8.26 5.51 2.30
CA ALA A 73 8.79 6.16 3.50
C ALA A 73 8.47 5.42 4.82
N VAL A 74 7.62 4.38 4.76
CA VAL A 74 7.43 3.41 5.85
C VAL A 74 8.75 2.69 6.20
N VAL A 75 9.68 2.58 5.25
CA VAL A 75 10.96 1.89 5.43
C VAL A 75 11.94 2.81 6.14
N ASN A 76 12.24 2.52 7.39
CA ASN A 76 13.24 3.25 8.17
C ASN A 76 14.65 3.08 7.58
N ASN A 77 15.51 4.09 7.78
CA ASN A 77 16.91 4.11 7.33
C ASN A 77 17.08 4.04 5.80
N LEU A 78 16.12 4.53 5.04
CA LEU A 78 16.19 4.75 3.61
C LEU A 78 15.67 6.15 3.31
N LYS A 79 16.45 6.97 2.60
CA LYS A 79 15.99 8.29 2.16
C LYS A 79 15.03 8.13 0.99
N VAL A 80 13.81 8.62 1.13
CA VAL A 80 12.78 8.52 0.09
C VAL A 80 12.53 9.90 -0.50
N TYR A 81 12.81 10.03 -1.79
CA TYR A 81 12.64 11.27 -2.54
C TYR A 81 11.50 11.14 -3.54
N GLY A 82 10.61 12.14 -3.56
CA GLY A 82 9.51 12.24 -4.50
C GLY A 82 9.85 13.11 -5.69
N ALA A 83 9.61 12.60 -6.91
CA ALA A 83 9.74 13.40 -8.13
C ALA A 83 8.46 13.34 -8.96
N LYS A 84 8.10 14.46 -9.62
CA LYS A 84 6.94 14.56 -10.51
C LYS A 84 7.28 14.24 -11.95
N ASN A 85 8.49 14.58 -12.36
CA ASN A 85 8.96 14.46 -13.74
C ASN A 85 10.46 14.13 -13.80
N LEU A 86 10.91 13.75 -14.99
CA LEU A 86 12.30 13.41 -15.25
C LEU A 86 13.24 14.61 -15.07
N LYS A 87 12.77 15.83 -15.36
CA LYS A 87 13.58 17.05 -15.23
C LYS A 87 14.02 17.28 -13.78
N GLU A 88 13.11 17.15 -12.81
CA GLU A 88 13.44 17.29 -11.39
C GLU A 88 14.54 16.29 -10.96
N VAL A 89 14.50 15.07 -11.50
CA VAL A 89 15.51 14.04 -11.21
C VAL A 89 16.88 14.42 -11.79
N ILE A 90 16.93 14.94 -13.03
CA ILE A 90 18.15 15.42 -13.67
C ILE A 90 18.75 16.59 -12.88
N GLU A 91 17.91 17.55 -12.47
CA GLU A 91 18.32 18.70 -11.67
C GLU A 91 18.87 18.31 -10.31
N PHE A 92 18.29 17.30 -9.66
CA PHE A 92 18.80 16.72 -8.42
C PHE A 92 20.21 16.11 -8.56
N PHE A 93 20.43 15.31 -9.60
CA PHE A 93 21.75 14.70 -9.82
C PHE A 93 22.82 15.73 -10.22
N ASN A 94 22.41 16.84 -10.81
CA ASN A 94 23.29 17.94 -11.19
C ASN A 94 23.46 19.00 -10.08
N ASP A 95 22.97 18.75 -8.87
CA ASP A 95 23.01 19.66 -7.72
C ASP A 95 22.36 21.03 -7.97
N LYS A 96 21.38 21.07 -8.88
CA LYS A 96 20.65 22.31 -9.23
C LYS A 96 19.37 22.49 -8.41
N GLN A 97 18.77 21.38 -7.98
CA GLN A 97 17.54 21.39 -7.19
C GLN A 97 17.55 20.23 -6.19
N GLU A 98 17.06 20.46 -4.97
CA GLU A 98 16.79 19.42 -4.01
C GLU A 98 15.42 18.79 -4.25
N LEU A 99 15.33 17.47 -4.12
CA LEU A 99 14.04 16.77 -4.13
C LEU A 99 13.45 16.76 -2.73
N GLU A 100 12.13 16.74 -2.66
CA GLU A 100 11.39 16.62 -1.40
C GLU A 100 11.73 15.28 -0.72
N LEU A 101 12.37 15.35 0.45
CA LEU A 101 12.62 14.21 1.31
C LEU A 101 11.37 13.93 2.13
N VAL A 102 10.77 12.76 1.94
CA VAL A 102 9.58 12.35 2.68
C VAL A 102 10.00 11.47 3.84
N HIS A 103 9.62 11.87 5.04
CA HIS A 103 9.84 11.11 6.27
C HIS A 103 8.48 10.82 6.92
N VAL A 104 8.25 9.56 7.26
CA VAL A 104 7.04 9.11 7.96
C VAL A 104 7.45 8.44 9.27
N ASP A 105 6.90 8.91 10.37
CA ASP A 105 6.99 8.18 11.64
C ASP A 105 5.99 7.01 11.61
N THR A 106 6.47 5.89 11.09
CA THR A 106 5.70 4.67 10.86
C THR A 106 5.01 4.18 12.14
N ARG A 107 5.69 4.25 13.29
CA ARG A 107 5.13 3.78 14.55
C ARG A 107 4.00 4.70 15.03
N LYS A 108 4.25 6.01 15.02
CA LYS A 108 3.25 6.99 15.44
C LYS A 108 2.00 6.92 14.55
N GLU A 109 2.17 6.90 13.22
CA GLU A 109 1.05 6.81 12.29
C GLU A 109 0.26 5.51 12.47
N PHE A 110 0.94 4.38 12.65
CA PHE A 110 0.32 3.08 12.89
C PHE A 110 -0.58 3.08 14.13
N TYR A 111 -0.05 3.50 15.28
CA TYR A 111 -0.82 3.49 16.53
C TYR A 111 -1.95 4.53 16.56
N THR A 112 -1.79 5.66 15.88
CA THR A 112 -2.84 6.69 15.80
C THR A 112 -4.04 6.20 14.99
N ARG A 113 -3.81 5.44 13.93
CA ARG A 113 -4.87 4.97 13.02
C ARG A 113 -5.44 3.60 13.37
N GLN A 114 -4.84 2.89 14.32
CA GLN A 114 -5.20 1.50 14.64
C GLN A 114 -6.67 1.35 15.12
N ASN A 115 -7.18 2.33 15.85
CA ASN A 115 -8.51 2.31 16.47
C ASN A 115 -9.54 3.21 15.77
N ASP A 116 -9.21 3.78 14.62
CA ASP A 116 -10.08 4.68 13.87
C ASP A 116 -10.96 3.88 12.88
N PHE A 117 -12.05 3.28 13.35
CA PHE A 117 -12.98 2.50 12.53
C PHE A 117 -14.14 3.35 12.03
N ASP A 118 -14.39 3.33 10.71
CA ASP A 118 -15.56 3.98 10.10
C ASP A 118 -16.88 3.29 10.48
N LEU A 119 -16.82 1.98 10.78
CA LEU A 119 -17.94 1.14 11.19
C LEU A 119 -17.58 0.44 12.49
N ASP A 120 -18.25 0.81 13.57
CA ASP A 120 -18.03 0.20 14.87
C ASP A 120 -19.12 -0.83 15.20
N PHE A 121 -18.73 -1.86 15.92
CA PHE A 121 -19.65 -2.91 16.37
C PHE A 121 -20.66 -2.38 17.40
N SER A 122 -20.30 -1.33 18.12
CA SER A 122 -21.18 -0.63 19.08
C SER A 122 -22.38 0.05 18.43
N ASP A 123 -22.31 0.38 17.12
CA ASP A 123 -23.43 0.96 16.38
C ASP A 123 -24.62 0.02 16.23
N VAL A 124 -24.41 -1.28 16.43
CA VAL A 124 -25.45 -2.30 16.28
C VAL A 124 -26.35 -2.29 17.49
N LYS A 125 -27.61 -1.88 17.30
CA LYS A 125 -28.62 -1.87 18.34
C LYS A 125 -29.34 -3.22 18.39
N GLY A 126 -29.52 -3.75 19.61
CA GLY A 126 -30.16 -5.06 19.82
C GLY A 126 -29.28 -6.23 19.35
N GLN A 127 -29.92 -7.37 19.10
CA GLN A 127 -29.29 -8.61 18.65
C GLN A 127 -28.19 -9.14 19.59
N GLU A 128 -28.35 -9.04 20.88
CA GLU A 128 -27.35 -9.32 21.91
C GLU A 128 -26.77 -10.75 21.81
N ASN A 129 -27.61 -11.74 21.48
CA ASN A 129 -27.15 -13.13 21.30
C ASN A 129 -26.20 -13.28 20.09
N VAL A 130 -26.51 -12.57 18.99
CA VAL A 130 -25.68 -12.59 17.78
C VAL A 130 -24.38 -11.83 18.02
N LYS A 131 -24.45 -10.69 18.70
CA LYS A 131 -23.24 -9.94 19.11
C LYS A 131 -22.32 -10.82 19.97
N ARG A 132 -22.89 -11.50 20.98
CA ARG A 132 -22.10 -12.38 21.84
C ARG A 132 -21.48 -13.54 21.09
N ALA A 133 -22.19 -14.14 20.14
CA ALA A 133 -21.65 -15.20 19.29
C ALA A 133 -20.48 -14.69 18.41
N LEU A 134 -20.60 -13.45 17.86
CA LEU A 134 -19.55 -12.82 17.08
C LEU A 134 -18.31 -12.47 17.93
N GLU A 135 -18.50 -11.97 19.16
CA GLU A 135 -17.40 -11.73 20.10
C GLU A 135 -16.63 -13.02 20.44
N VAL A 136 -17.33 -14.11 20.71
CA VAL A 136 -16.70 -15.41 20.99
C VAL A 136 -15.95 -15.91 19.76
N ALA A 137 -16.55 -15.79 18.57
CA ALA A 137 -15.90 -16.19 17.33
C ALA A 137 -14.65 -15.33 17.04
N ALA A 138 -14.73 -14.03 17.27
CA ALA A 138 -13.60 -13.11 17.10
C ALA A 138 -12.46 -13.41 18.07
N ALA A 139 -12.78 -13.66 19.34
CA ALA A 139 -11.79 -13.97 20.37
C ALA A 139 -11.09 -15.32 20.13
N GLY A 140 -11.84 -16.30 19.60
CA GLY A 140 -11.30 -17.64 19.32
C GLY A 140 -10.74 -17.83 17.91
N GLY A 141 -10.82 -16.82 17.04
CA GLY A 141 -10.43 -16.97 15.64
C GLY A 141 -11.28 -17.99 14.86
N HIS A 142 -12.55 -18.15 15.24
CA HIS A 142 -13.45 -19.15 14.67
C HIS A 142 -14.12 -18.66 13.40
N ASN A 143 -14.36 -19.59 12.46
CA ASN A 143 -15.26 -19.36 11.35
C ASN A 143 -16.70 -19.27 11.86
N ILE A 144 -17.49 -18.38 11.25
CA ILE A 144 -18.90 -18.17 11.63
C ILE A 144 -19.81 -18.18 10.41
N LEU A 145 -20.97 -18.78 10.55
CA LEU A 145 -22.03 -18.79 9.55
C LEU A 145 -23.25 -18.04 10.08
N LEU A 146 -23.65 -16.97 9.36
CA LEU A 146 -24.84 -16.18 9.67
C LEU A 146 -26.00 -16.60 8.76
N ILE A 147 -27.04 -17.19 9.33
CA ILE A 147 -28.26 -17.63 8.63
C ILE A 147 -29.43 -16.74 9.07
N GLY A 148 -30.26 -16.32 8.11
CA GLY A 148 -31.43 -15.50 8.40
C GLY A 148 -32.06 -14.92 7.14
N ALA A 149 -33.27 -14.35 7.27
CA ALA A 149 -34.00 -13.73 6.17
C ALA A 149 -33.24 -12.55 5.52
N PRO A 150 -33.52 -12.19 4.27
CA PRO A 150 -33.03 -10.95 3.67
C PRO A 150 -33.41 -9.76 4.58
N GLY A 151 -32.51 -8.77 4.72
CA GLY A 151 -32.71 -7.61 5.58
C GLY A 151 -32.47 -7.82 7.08
N SER A 152 -32.16 -9.02 7.57
CA SER A 152 -31.88 -9.29 8.99
C SER A 152 -30.57 -8.74 9.54
N GLY A 153 -29.82 -7.94 8.78
CA GLY A 153 -28.61 -7.27 9.24
C GLY A 153 -27.31 -8.10 9.15
N LYS A 154 -27.31 -9.32 8.56
CA LYS A 154 -26.13 -10.19 8.46
C LYS A 154 -24.90 -9.49 7.88
N SER A 155 -25.05 -8.84 6.73
CA SER A 155 -23.95 -8.13 6.08
C SER A 155 -23.49 -6.89 6.86
N MET A 156 -24.41 -6.26 7.57
CA MET A 156 -24.10 -5.12 8.44
C MET A 156 -23.21 -5.57 9.62
N LEU A 157 -23.57 -6.68 10.27
CA LEU A 157 -22.77 -7.28 11.36
C LEU A 157 -21.40 -7.75 10.85
N ALA A 158 -21.38 -8.45 9.72
CA ALA A 158 -20.12 -8.96 9.14
C ALA A 158 -19.13 -7.82 8.81
N LYS A 159 -19.59 -6.70 8.26
CA LYS A 159 -18.76 -5.53 7.96
C LYS A 159 -18.15 -4.87 9.21
N ARG A 160 -18.76 -5.04 10.37
CA ARG A 160 -18.32 -4.50 11.66
C ARG A 160 -17.43 -5.45 12.45
N LEU A 161 -17.32 -6.71 12.01
CA LEU A 161 -16.46 -7.71 12.67
C LEU A 161 -15.00 -7.24 12.83
N PRO A 162 -14.38 -6.53 11.88
CA PRO A 162 -13.01 -6.03 12.05
C PRO A 162 -12.80 -5.15 13.29
N SER A 163 -13.82 -4.42 13.76
CA SER A 163 -13.70 -3.53 14.93
C SER A 163 -13.56 -4.27 16.26
N ILE A 164 -14.00 -5.55 16.32
CA ILE A 164 -13.89 -6.38 17.52
C ILE A 164 -12.79 -7.44 17.42
N LEU A 165 -12.12 -7.56 16.27
CA LEU A 165 -10.95 -8.45 16.12
C LEU A 165 -9.73 -7.85 16.84
N PRO A 166 -8.81 -8.68 17.33
CA PRO A 166 -7.53 -8.18 17.85
C PRO A 166 -6.85 -7.27 16.84
N PRO A 167 -6.31 -6.13 17.26
CA PRO A 167 -5.64 -5.21 16.36
C PRO A 167 -4.45 -5.88 15.67
N LEU A 168 -4.09 -5.38 14.47
CA LEU A 168 -2.90 -5.84 13.78
C LEU A 168 -1.66 -5.52 14.61
N THR A 169 -0.69 -6.41 14.64
CA THR A 169 0.68 -6.08 15.04
C THR A 169 1.35 -5.30 13.91
N LEU A 170 2.42 -4.57 14.22
CA LEU A 170 3.19 -3.84 13.20
C LEU A 170 3.73 -4.78 12.10
N GLY A 171 4.15 -6.00 12.48
CA GLY A 171 4.60 -7.02 11.54
C GLY A 171 3.50 -7.48 10.58
N GLU A 172 2.31 -7.82 11.11
CA GLU A 172 1.14 -8.18 10.28
C GLU A 172 0.70 -7.03 9.38
N SER A 173 0.76 -5.79 9.87
CA SER A 173 0.48 -4.59 9.11
C SER A 173 1.42 -4.44 7.91
N LEU A 174 2.73 -4.60 8.12
CA LEU A 174 3.74 -4.55 7.06
C LEU A 174 3.52 -5.64 6.01
N GLU A 175 3.27 -6.89 6.43
CA GLU A 175 2.99 -7.99 5.49
C GLU A 175 1.72 -7.73 4.68
N THR A 176 0.64 -7.29 5.33
CA THR A 176 -0.62 -6.94 4.66
C THR A 176 -0.40 -5.79 3.67
N THR A 177 0.35 -4.77 4.08
CA THR A 177 0.66 -3.61 3.22
C THR A 177 1.49 -4.01 2.00
N LYS A 178 2.49 -4.90 2.13
CA LYS A 178 3.26 -5.43 0.99
C LYS A 178 2.34 -6.09 -0.04
N ILE A 179 1.40 -6.93 0.40
CA ILE A 179 0.46 -7.63 -0.48
C ILE A 179 -0.42 -6.62 -1.22
N HIS A 180 -0.98 -5.64 -0.52
CA HIS A 180 -1.83 -4.60 -1.12
C HIS A 180 -1.05 -3.66 -2.05
N SER A 181 0.21 -3.37 -1.73
CA SER A 181 1.14 -2.61 -2.56
C SER A 181 1.34 -3.27 -3.94
N VAL A 182 1.71 -4.55 -3.95
CA VAL A 182 1.89 -5.33 -5.18
C VAL A 182 0.59 -5.43 -5.98
N ALA A 183 -0.55 -5.59 -5.29
CA ALA A 183 -1.87 -5.63 -5.93
C ALA A 183 -2.33 -4.25 -6.46
N GLY A 184 -1.62 -3.15 -6.14
CA GLY A 184 -2.00 -1.80 -6.52
C GLY A 184 -3.30 -1.33 -5.84
N LYS A 185 -3.56 -1.79 -4.61
CA LYS A 185 -4.77 -1.50 -3.84
C LYS A 185 -4.52 -0.57 -2.65
N LEU A 186 -3.34 -0.03 -2.51
CA LEU A 186 -3.06 0.99 -1.51
C LEU A 186 -3.65 2.32 -1.98
N GLU A 187 -4.39 2.97 -1.08
CA GLU A 187 -4.80 4.35 -1.29
C GLU A 187 -3.58 5.26 -1.34
N GLN A 188 -3.57 6.24 -2.24
CA GLN A 188 -2.41 7.10 -2.53
C GLN A 188 -1.86 7.85 -1.29
N GLU A 189 -2.67 8.03 -0.27
CA GLU A 189 -2.28 8.70 0.97
C GLU A 189 -2.02 7.76 2.15
N SER A 190 -2.14 6.45 1.96
CA SER A 190 -1.93 5.45 3.00
C SER A 190 -0.48 4.98 3.02
N GLY A 191 0.21 5.18 4.14
CA GLY A 191 1.55 4.63 4.37
C GLY A 191 1.49 3.15 4.76
N LEU A 192 0.73 2.83 5.79
CA LEU A 192 0.52 1.48 6.32
C LEU A 192 -0.96 1.15 6.46
N ILE A 193 -1.30 -0.11 6.21
CA ILE A 193 -2.61 -0.65 6.57
C ILE A 193 -2.60 -0.95 8.07
N SER A 194 -3.26 -0.09 8.84
CA SER A 194 -3.35 -0.22 10.31
C SER A 194 -4.56 -1.00 10.80
N LYS A 195 -5.57 -1.17 9.94
CA LYS A 195 -6.83 -1.86 10.24
C LYS A 195 -6.90 -3.20 9.48
N ARG A 196 -7.58 -4.19 10.05
CA ARG A 196 -7.83 -5.45 9.32
C ARG A 196 -8.75 -5.21 8.13
N PRO A 197 -8.31 -5.47 6.88
CA PRO A 197 -9.12 -5.24 5.70
C PRO A 197 -10.30 -6.22 5.66
N PHE A 198 -11.51 -5.68 5.45
CA PHE A 198 -12.70 -6.49 5.23
C PHE A 198 -12.92 -6.70 3.73
N ARG A 199 -13.14 -7.95 3.32
CA ARG A 199 -13.47 -8.30 1.93
C ARG A 199 -14.87 -8.92 1.88
N ALA A 200 -15.70 -8.39 0.99
CA ALA A 200 -17.03 -8.91 0.70
C ALA A 200 -17.09 -9.40 -0.76
N PRO A 201 -16.58 -10.60 -1.05
CA PRO A 201 -16.61 -11.14 -2.40
C PRO A 201 -18.06 -11.37 -2.87
N HIS A 202 -18.30 -11.15 -4.16
CA HIS A 202 -19.60 -11.43 -4.75
C HIS A 202 -19.89 -12.95 -4.71
N HIS A 203 -21.16 -13.35 -4.61
CA HIS A 203 -21.55 -14.77 -4.55
C HIS A 203 -21.15 -15.59 -5.78
N THR A 204 -20.91 -14.95 -6.93
CA THR A 204 -20.46 -15.58 -8.17
C THR A 204 -18.93 -15.72 -8.29
N ILE A 205 -18.19 -15.31 -7.26
CA ILE A 205 -16.72 -15.38 -7.30
C ILE A 205 -16.24 -16.83 -7.41
N SER A 206 -15.27 -17.09 -8.26
CA SER A 206 -14.66 -18.42 -8.36
C SER A 206 -13.88 -18.76 -7.08
N THR A 207 -13.74 -20.06 -6.79
CA THR A 207 -12.94 -20.54 -5.65
C THR A 207 -11.49 -20.04 -5.73
N VAL A 208 -10.93 -19.98 -6.93
CA VAL A 208 -9.59 -19.47 -7.18
C VAL A 208 -9.49 -17.98 -6.85
N ALA A 209 -10.47 -17.18 -7.28
CA ALA A 209 -10.48 -15.75 -6.98
C ALA A 209 -10.78 -15.46 -5.49
N MET A 210 -11.43 -16.37 -4.79
CA MET A 210 -11.66 -16.26 -3.34
C MET A 210 -10.37 -16.49 -2.54
N THR A 211 -9.52 -17.40 -2.97
CA THR A 211 -8.25 -17.74 -2.31
C THR A 211 -7.08 -16.87 -2.79
N CYS A 212 -7.15 -16.34 -4.02
CA CYS A 212 -6.10 -15.51 -4.60
C CYS A 212 -6.27 -14.04 -4.22
N LEU A 213 -5.37 -13.50 -3.40
CA LEU A 213 -5.38 -12.10 -2.97
C LEU A 213 -5.09 -11.11 -4.12
N LEU A 214 -4.51 -11.59 -5.22
CA LEU A 214 -4.08 -10.78 -6.36
C LEU A 214 -5.19 -10.51 -7.38
N TYR A 215 -6.26 -11.34 -7.42
CA TYR A 215 -7.36 -11.13 -8.35
C TYR A 215 -8.43 -10.21 -7.75
N THR A 216 -8.63 -9.08 -8.40
CA THR A 216 -9.81 -8.24 -8.21
C THR A 216 -10.96 -8.90 -8.96
N SER A 217 -12.02 -9.31 -8.29
CA SER A 217 -13.28 -9.53 -9.03
C SER A 217 -13.75 -8.16 -9.53
N PRO A 218 -14.00 -7.97 -10.83
CA PRO A 218 -14.64 -6.76 -11.32
C PRO A 218 -15.97 -6.61 -10.59
N SER A 219 -16.23 -5.41 -10.07
CA SER A 219 -17.55 -5.08 -9.54
C SER A 219 -18.54 -5.04 -10.71
N PRO A 220 -19.74 -5.62 -10.59
CA PRO A 220 -20.75 -5.51 -11.64
C PRO A 220 -21.31 -4.08 -11.85
N ARG A 221 -20.70 -3.06 -11.23
CA ARG A 221 -21.10 -1.65 -11.25
C ARG A 221 -20.06 -0.70 -11.82
N ASP A 222 -18.95 -1.24 -12.39
CA ASP A 222 -17.97 -0.45 -13.12
C ASP A 222 -18.19 -0.61 -14.62
#